data_294d7ed3ad7e9054e9910be950e521e1
#
_entry.id   294d7ed3ad7e9054e9910be950e521e1
#
_cell.length_a   1.000
_cell.length_b   1.000
_cell.length_c   1.000
_cell.angle_alpha   90.00
_cell.angle_beta   90.00
_cell.angle_gamma   90.00
#
_symmetry.space_group_name_H-M   'P 1'
#
loop_
_entity.id
_entity.type
_entity.pdbx_description
1 polymer ?
#
loop_
_entity_poly.entity_id
_entity_poly.type
_entity_poly.pdbx_seq_one_letter_code
_entity_poly.pdbx_strand_id
1 'polypeptide(L)'
;VERSRGLGDVYKRQGEIDRKAYKGISGGFGSYAQRDPSKHMLRLRMAGGNLTEKRLEFLTEAVKDYGVELMKLTTCETVQLHNLKAEQVPVLMEKAIDAEIYSRGGGGDNPRNIMMSPLSGVQKGEAFDVKPYAEAAAEYLLSIAGEIHMPRKLKVAFCNGADDSVHSAFRDMGFMANPDGTFTLRIAGGLGGGYKMGVLVDEHVQATEILYYIRAMIETFCQHGNYENRAKARTRFMQETLGVDGLKTAFLENVQKMKEKGGLDLHVEEKTVTKKGSGEISDKRVIAQKQPGLYAAAYHPIGGCLPAGKPAELLALLKEIPDAECRIAPHETIYIINLTADEAKKVLAATADGAQTAFENSVACIGASICQQGVRDSQAALRAAVAAVREAGIPDGALPKICISGCPSSCSAHQAAALGFQGAAKTLSLIHISEPTRPLYIS
;
A
#
# COMPACT_ATOMS: atom_id res chain seq x y z
N VAL A 1 7.50 24.48 2.27
CA VAL A 1 7.74 23.01 2.32
C VAL A 1 8.96 22.64 1.48
N GLU A 2 9.10 23.16 0.26
CA GLU A 2 10.25 22.91 -0.65
C GLU A 2 11.55 23.52 -0.13
N ARG A 3 11.53 24.75 0.38
CA ARG A 3 12.72 25.42 0.94
C ARG A 3 13.36 24.65 2.09
N SER A 4 12.57 24.10 3.01
CA SER A 4 13.11 23.35 4.16
C SER A 4 13.73 22.02 3.76
N ARG A 5 13.35 21.43 2.63
CA ARG A 5 13.89 20.16 2.15
C ARG A 5 15.14 20.35 1.30
N GLY A 6 15.13 21.30 0.37
CA GLY A 6 16.34 21.67 -0.39
C GLY A 6 17.48 22.06 0.57
N LEU A 7 17.16 22.81 1.62
CA LEU A 7 18.10 23.11 2.70
C LEU A 7 18.57 21.85 3.44
N GLY A 8 17.69 20.89 3.73
CA GLY A 8 18.06 19.62 4.37
C GLY A 8 19.07 18.81 3.56
N ASP A 9 18.93 18.75 2.24
CA ASP A 9 19.87 18.08 1.34
C ASP A 9 21.21 18.84 1.26
N VAL A 10 21.19 20.16 1.22
CA VAL A 10 22.39 21.02 1.27
C VAL A 10 23.12 20.82 2.59
N TYR A 11 22.45 20.92 3.73
CA TYR A 11 23.06 20.75 5.06
C TYR A 11 23.66 19.34 5.25
N LYS A 12 23.02 18.30 4.70
CA LYS A 12 23.59 16.95 4.73
C LYS A 12 24.88 16.87 3.90
N ARG A 13 24.92 17.46 2.69
CA ARG A 13 26.12 17.50 1.83
C ARG A 13 27.26 18.29 2.47
N GLN A 14 26.94 19.33 3.21
CA GLN A 14 27.89 20.15 3.94
C GLN A 14 28.32 19.53 5.28
N GLY A 15 27.71 18.40 5.69
CA GLY A 15 28.00 17.74 6.96
C GLY A 15 27.38 18.42 8.17
N GLU A 16 26.51 19.40 7.98
CA GLU A 16 25.84 20.13 9.07
C GLU A 16 24.74 19.34 9.76
N ILE A 17 24.18 18.33 9.09
CA ILE A 17 23.21 17.39 9.69
C ILE A 17 23.66 15.95 9.49
N ASP A 18 23.49 15.15 10.53
CA ASP A 18 23.77 13.73 10.49
C ASP A 18 22.70 12.93 9.70
N ARG A 19 23.01 11.66 9.45
CA ARG A 19 22.12 10.75 8.71
C ARG A 19 20.76 10.55 9.41
N LYS A 20 20.71 10.63 10.74
CA LYS A 20 19.49 10.42 11.52
C LYS A 20 18.59 11.67 11.45
N ALA A 21 19.15 12.85 11.55
CA ALA A 21 18.46 14.11 11.40
C ALA A 21 17.90 14.26 9.97
N TYR A 22 18.71 13.96 8.95
CA TYR A 22 18.25 13.93 7.56
C TYR A 22 17.06 12.98 7.36
N LYS A 23 17.14 11.75 7.91
CA LYS A 23 16.03 10.77 7.83
C LYS A 23 14.77 11.27 8.51
N GLY A 24 14.89 12.04 9.60
CA GLY A 24 13.75 12.66 10.28
C GLY A 24 13.03 13.65 9.35
N ILE A 25 13.78 14.49 8.67
CA ILE A 25 13.25 15.51 7.74
C ILE A 25 12.69 14.86 6.46
N SER A 26 13.53 14.15 5.72
CA SER A 26 13.18 13.58 4.41
C SER A 26 12.11 12.49 4.50
N GLY A 27 12.13 11.72 5.60
CA GLY A 27 11.17 10.63 5.82
C GLY A 27 9.72 11.12 5.87
N GLY A 28 9.45 12.29 6.45
CA GLY A 28 8.12 12.90 6.47
C GLY A 28 7.55 13.18 5.08
N PHE A 29 8.44 13.38 4.11
CA PHE A 29 8.11 13.61 2.70
C PHE A 29 8.26 12.35 1.83
N GLY A 30 8.31 11.15 2.42
CA GLY A 30 8.33 9.89 1.68
C GLY A 30 9.69 9.52 1.10
N SER A 31 10.75 10.30 1.33
CA SER A 31 12.08 10.00 0.82
C SER A 31 12.98 9.38 1.89
N TYR A 32 13.74 8.36 1.47
CA TYR A 32 14.71 7.67 2.30
C TYR A 32 15.94 7.30 1.48
N ALA A 33 17.13 7.44 2.08
CA ALA A 33 18.32 6.80 1.54
C ALA A 33 18.14 5.28 1.53
N GLN A 34 18.68 4.62 0.51
CA GLN A 34 18.66 3.16 0.37
C GLN A 34 19.82 2.52 1.13
N ARG A 35 20.05 1.21 0.96
CA ARG A 35 21.21 0.51 1.48
C ARG A 35 22.50 1.11 0.92
N ASP A 36 22.54 1.34 -0.39
CA ASP A 36 23.51 2.25 -1.00
C ASP A 36 23.14 3.70 -0.61
N PRO A 37 23.97 4.39 0.19
CA PRO A 37 23.66 5.72 0.69
C PRO A 37 23.65 6.83 -0.38
N SER A 38 24.22 6.57 -1.56
CA SER A 38 24.17 7.49 -2.72
C SER A 38 22.83 7.44 -3.44
N LYS A 39 22.01 6.43 -3.17
CA LYS A 39 20.72 6.17 -3.78
C LYS A 39 19.57 6.50 -2.84
N HIS A 40 18.49 6.99 -3.40
CA HIS A 40 17.29 7.39 -2.67
C HIS A 40 16.04 6.71 -3.20
N MET A 41 15.04 6.58 -2.34
CA MET A 41 13.70 6.16 -2.67
C MET A 41 12.73 7.31 -2.44
N LEU A 42 11.78 7.51 -3.35
CA LEU A 42 10.63 8.38 -3.19
C LEU A 42 9.35 7.55 -3.19
N ARG A 43 8.56 7.67 -2.13
CA ARG A 43 7.24 7.03 -2.04
C ARG A 43 6.17 8.05 -2.37
N LEU A 44 5.39 7.72 -3.37
CA LEU A 44 4.25 8.49 -3.81
C LEU A 44 3.03 8.21 -2.90
N ARG A 45 2.06 9.12 -2.82
CA ARG A 45 0.76 8.89 -2.20
C ARG A 45 -0.32 9.02 -3.25
N MET A 46 -1.19 8.02 -3.31
CA MET A 46 -2.31 7.92 -4.25
C MET A 46 -3.44 7.25 -3.49
N ALA A 47 -4.47 8.00 -3.10
CA ALA A 47 -5.61 7.45 -2.38
C ALA A 47 -6.21 6.28 -3.17
N GLY A 48 -6.46 5.16 -2.46
CA GLY A 48 -7.04 3.95 -3.06
C GLY A 48 -6.29 3.38 -4.26
N GLY A 49 -5.00 3.68 -4.42
CA GLY A 49 -4.19 3.14 -5.51
C GLY A 49 -4.55 3.63 -6.91
N ASN A 50 -5.35 4.67 -7.04
CA ASN A 50 -5.82 5.16 -8.33
C ASN A 50 -4.68 5.70 -9.20
N LEU A 51 -4.45 5.09 -10.38
CA LEU A 51 -3.49 5.51 -11.40
C LEU A 51 -4.22 6.24 -12.53
N THR A 52 -4.49 7.54 -12.33
CA THR A 52 -5.09 8.40 -13.35
C THR A 52 -4.14 8.63 -14.53
N GLU A 53 -4.65 9.16 -15.65
CA GLU A 53 -3.84 9.55 -16.80
C GLU A 53 -2.70 10.47 -16.38
N LYS A 54 -2.98 11.54 -15.61
CA LYS A 54 -1.96 12.48 -15.10
C LYS A 54 -0.86 11.77 -14.29
N ARG A 55 -1.23 10.78 -13.48
CA ARG A 55 -0.29 9.99 -12.68
C ARG A 55 0.57 9.07 -13.53
N LEU A 56 -0.01 8.46 -14.56
CA LEU A 56 0.72 7.65 -15.53
C LEU A 56 1.62 8.51 -16.42
N GLU A 57 1.20 9.73 -16.80
CA GLU A 57 2.05 10.72 -17.48
C GLU A 57 3.28 11.07 -16.65
N PHE A 58 3.07 11.43 -15.37
CA PHE A 58 4.17 11.68 -14.44
C PHE A 58 5.14 10.49 -14.32
N LEU A 59 4.63 9.26 -14.19
CA LEU A 59 5.50 8.08 -14.11
C LEU A 59 6.25 7.84 -15.42
N THR A 60 5.63 8.10 -16.56
CA THR A 60 6.24 8.00 -17.89
C THR A 60 7.37 9.04 -18.06
N GLU A 61 7.14 10.29 -17.65
CA GLU A 61 8.15 11.34 -17.64
C GLU A 61 9.29 11.04 -16.65
N ALA A 62 8.97 10.48 -15.48
CA ALA A 62 9.98 10.07 -14.50
C ALA A 62 10.96 9.05 -15.09
N VAL A 63 10.49 8.12 -15.90
CA VAL A 63 11.35 7.18 -16.63
C VAL A 63 12.14 7.88 -17.72
N LYS A 64 11.47 8.63 -18.60
CA LYS A 64 12.05 9.22 -19.81
C LYS A 64 13.08 10.29 -19.48
N ASP A 65 12.74 11.22 -18.60
CA ASP A 65 13.52 12.44 -18.37
C ASP A 65 14.49 12.30 -17.19
N TYR A 66 14.21 11.39 -16.26
CA TYR A 66 15.02 11.21 -15.05
C TYR A 66 15.64 9.81 -14.93
N GLY A 67 15.41 8.92 -15.90
CA GLY A 67 16.01 7.59 -15.92
C GLY A 67 15.57 6.70 -14.74
N VAL A 68 14.31 6.80 -14.31
CA VAL A 68 13.78 5.95 -13.25
C VAL A 68 13.54 4.54 -13.79
N GLU A 69 14.42 3.61 -13.44
CA GLU A 69 14.38 2.22 -13.94
C GLU A 69 13.59 1.28 -13.03
N LEU A 70 13.49 1.59 -11.75
CA LEU A 70 12.87 0.71 -10.75
C LEU A 70 11.70 1.40 -10.07
N MET A 71 10.51 0.95 -10.44
CA MET A 71 9.25 1.31 -9.81
C MET A 71 8.68 0.09 -9.09
N LYS A 72 8.36 0.22 -7.79
CA LYS A 72 7.82 -0.87 -6.99
C LYS A 72 6.41 -0.53 -6.54
N LEU A 73 5.45 -1.36 -6.92
CA LEU A 73 4.12 -1.37 -6.33
C LEU A 73 4.20 -1.79 -4.86
N THR A 74 3.32 -1.30 -4.04
CA THR A 74 3.36 -1.59 -2.60
C THR A 74 2.06 -2.14 -2.07
N THR A 75 2.14 -2.90 -0.99
CA THR A 75 0.97 -3.38 -0.24
C THR A 75 0.15 -2.28 0.46
N CYS A 76 0.49 -1.01 0.21
CA CYS A 76 -0.30 0.15 0.61
C CYS A 76 -0.83 0.92 -0.61
N GLU A 77 -0.99 0.24 -1.73
CA GLU A 77 -1.59 0.78 -2.97
C GLU A 77 -0.91 2.06 -3.46
N THR A 78 0.42 2.02 -3.56
CA THR A 78 1.18 3.15 -4.06
C THR A 78 2.43 2.69 -4.79
N VAL A 79 3.09 3.61 -5.49
CA VAL A 79 4.33 3.38 -6.20
C VAL A 79 5.51 3.96 -5.41
N GLN A 80 6.62 3.25 -5.40
CA GLN A 80 7.92 3.73 -4.94
C GLN A 80 8.86 3.83 -6.14
N LEU A 81 9.48 4.99 -6.29
CA LEU A 81 10.58 5.19 -7.23
C LEU A 81 11.88 4.92 -6.50
N HIS A 82 12.72 4.09 -7.07
CA HIS A 82 13.98 3.65 -6.46
C HIS A 82 15.20 4.09 -7.28
N ASN A 83 16.39 3.95 -6.68
CA ASN A 83 17.69 4.26 -7.27
C ASN A 83 17.85 5.73 -7.70
N LEU A 84 17.08 6.63 -7.12
CA LEU A 84 17.15 8.06 -7.42
C LEU A 84 18.44 8.67 -6.88
N LYS A 85 19.02 9.60 -7.62
CA LYS A 85 20.03 10.52 -7.12
C LYS A 85 19.39 11.54 -6.18
N ALA A 86 20.14 12.08 -5.22
CA ALA A 86 19.60 13.03 -4.24
C ALA A 86 18.95 14.27 -4.89
N GLU A 87 19.58 14.80 -5.96
CA GLU A 87 19.10 15.96 -6.73
C GLU A 87 17.80 15.71 -7.50
N GLN A 88 17.51 14.47 -7.88
CA GLN A 88 16.27 14.12 -8.58
C GLN A 88 15.05 14.14 -7.67
N VAL A 89 15.25 13.88 -6.39
CA VAL A 89 14.14 13.70 -5.43
C VAL A 89 13.28 14.95 -5.27
N PRO A 90 13.82 16.18 -5.03
CA PRO A 90 13.00 17.38 -4.93
C PRO A 90 12.28 17.72 -6.25
N VAL A 91 12.95 17.53 -7.39
CA VAL A 91 12.36 17.81 -8.72
C VAL A 91 11.18 16.87 -9.00
N LEU A 92 11.35 15.57 -8.76
CA LEU A 92 10.27 14.59 -8.92
C LEU A 92 9.12 14.84 -7.95
N MET A 93 9.39 15.38 -6.75
CA MET A 93 8.31 15.74 -5.82
C MET A 93 7.50 16.95 -6.27
N GLU A 94 8.16 17.94 -6.86
CA GLU A 94 7.51 19.11 -7.43
C GLU A 94 6.61 18.71 -8.58
N LYS A 95 7.15 18.00 -9.58
CA LYS A 95 6.36 17.46 -10.71
C LYS A 95 5.21 16.55 -10.29
N ALA A 96 5.39 15.77 -9.23
CA ALA A 96 4.35 14.89 -8.72
C ALA A 96 3.10 15.65 -8.22
N ILE A 97 3.26 16.91 -7.77
CA ILE A 97 2.14 17.75 -7.32
C ILE A 97 1.19 18.05 -8.48
N ASP A 98 1.71 18.34 -9.68
CA ASP A 98 0.91 18.61 -10.88
C ASP A 98 0.07 17.38 -11.29
N ALA A 99 0.56 16.18 -10.94
CA ALA A 99 -0.14 14.92 -11.13
C ALA A 99 -1.04 14.53 -9.92
N GLU A 100 -1.27 15.46 -8.98
CA GLU A 100 -2.05 15.19 -7.76
C GLU A 100 -1.46 14.05 -6.91
N ILE A 101 -0.14 13.92 -6.93
CA ILE A 101 0.62 12.96 -6.14
C ILE A 101 1.36 13.73 -5.04
N TYR A 102 0.99 13.45 -3.79
CA TYR A 102 1.57 14.13 -2.65
C TYR A 102 2.59 13.24 -1.94
N SER A 103 3.80 13.73 -1.75
CA SER A 103 4.86 12.99 -1.06
C SER A 103 4.78 13.16 0.46
N ARG A 104 4.16 14.26 0.97
CA ARG A 104 3.97 14.49 2.41
C ARG A 104 3.17 13.35 3.04
N GLY A 105 3.65 12.82 4.16
CA GLY A 105 3.07 11.66 4.79
C GLY A 105 3.37 10.32 4.08
N GLY A 106 4.10 10.31 2.95
CA GLY A 106 4.59 9.09 2.33
C GLY A 106 5.53 8.29 3.23
N GLY A 107 6.08 8.92 4.25
CA GLY A 107 6.95 8.30 5.24
C GLY A 107 6.83 8.96 6.62
N GLY A 108 7.83 8.76 7.49
CA GLY A 108 7.86 9.33 8.85
C GLY A 108 6.74 8.82 9.75
N ASP A 109 6.42 9.62 10.75
CA ASP A 109 5.40 9.34 11.75
C ASP A 109 4.11 10.11 11.43
N ASN A 110 3.60 9.89 10.22
CA ASN A 110 2.44 10.56 9.63
C ASN A 110 1.37 9.54 9.23
N PRO A 111 0.12 9.99 9.00
CA PRO A 111 -0.88 9.21 8.29
C PRO A 111 -0.35 8.80 6.91
N ARG A 112 -0.54 7.53 6.57
CA ARG A 112 -0.04 6.95 5.32
C ARG A 112 -1.08 7.04 4.21
N ASN A 113 -0.74 6.51 3.04
CA ASN A 113 -1.71 6.33 1.97
C ASN A 113 -2.94 5.60 2.49
N ILE A 114 -4.12 6.07 2.13
CA ILE A 114 -5.37 5.39 2.41
C ILE A 114 -5.52 4.24 1.42
N MET A 115 -5.87 3.07 1.94
CA MET A 115 -6.11 1.87 1.17
C MET A 115 -7.60 1.61 1.03
N MET A 116 -8.01 1.02 -0.07
CA MET A 116 -9.39 0.58 -0.28
C MET A 116 -9.44 -0.74 -1.05
N SER A 117 -10.57 -1.44 -1.02
CA SER A 117 -10.83 -2.56 -1.93
C SER A 117 -10.67 -2.10 -3.38
N PRO A 118 -9.74 -2.68 -4.17
CA PRO A 118 -9.36 -2.14 -5.49
C PRO A 118 -10.49 -2.20 -6.51
N LEU A 119 -11.42 -3.12 -6.33
CA LEU A 119 -12.60 -3.29 -7.20
C LEU A 119 -13.87 -2.62 -6.64
N SER A 120 -13.72 -1.72 -5.64
CA SER A 120 -14.86 -1.00 -5.09
C SER A 120 -15.59 -0.20 -6.15
N GLY A 121 -16.92 -0.23 -6.12
CA GLY A 121 -17.82 0.34 -7.12
C GLY A 121 -18.14 -0.59 -8.29
N VAL A 122 -17.37 -1.69 -8.47
CA VAL A 122 -17.55 -2.63 -9.58
C VAL A 122 -17.57 -4.11 -9.16
N GLN A 123 -17.29 -4.44 -7.92
CA GLN A 123 -17.18 -5.81 -7.45
C GLN A 123 -18.55 -6.43 -7.19
N LYS A 124 -18.78 -7.65 -7.69
CA LYS A 124 -19.98 -8.42 -7.34
C LYS A 124 -19.96 -8.76 -5.85
N GLY A 125 -21.11 -8.56 -5.20
CA GLY A 125 -21.26 -8.86 -3.77
C GLY A 125 -20.68 -7.83 -2.82
N GLU A 126 -20.22 -6.67 -3.30
CA GLU A 126 -19.85 -5.57 -2.41
C GLU A 126 -21.07 -4.98 -1.71
N ALA A 127 -20.87 -4.48 -0.50
CA ALA A 127 -21.91 -3.80 0.26
C ALA A 127 -22.25 -2.44 -0.39
N PHE A 128 -21.22 -1.63 -0.64
CA PHE A 128 -21.31 -0.38 -1.40
C PHE A 128 -19.92 0.11 -1.84
N ASP A 129 -19.87 1.14 -2.70
CA ASP A 129 -18.62 1.75 -3.15
C ASP A 129 -17.96 2.57 -2.03
N VAL A 130 -16.78 2.13 -1.57
CA VAL A 130 -16.02 2.81 -0.52
C VAL A 130 -15.00 3.82 -1.08
N LYS A 131 -14.86 3.94 -2.40
CA LYS A 131 -13.88 4.86 -3.02
C LYS A 131 -14.09 6.31 -2.60
N PRO A 132 -15.31 6.89 -2.64
CA PRO A 132 -15.51 8.28 -2.24
C PRO A 132 -15.10 8.55 -0.79
N TYR A 133 -15.35 7.60 0.11
CA TYR A 133 -14.98 7.70 1.53
C TYR A 133 -13.47 7.62 1.73
N ALA A 134 -12.79 6.74 0.99
CA ALA A 134 -11.33 6.62 1.04
C ALA A 134 -10.64 7.88 0.50
N GLU A 135 -11.15 8.47 -0.58
CA GLU A 135 -10.65 9.72 -1.15
C GLU A 135 -10.83 10.89 -0.18
N ALA A 136 -12.02 11.07 0.39
CA ALA A 136 -12.30 12.10 1.38
C ALA A 136 -11.44 11.96 2.66
N ALA A 137 -11.27 10.73 3.15
CA ALA A 137 -10.38 10.47 4.28
C ALA A 137 -8.91 10.80 3.96
N ALA A 138 -8.46 10.56 2.73
CA ALA A 138 -7.11 10.89 2.30
C ALA A 138 -6.87 12.39 2.21
N GLU A 139 -7.84 13.13 1.69
CA GLU A 139 -7.82 14.59 1.61
C GLU A 139 -7.81 15.22 3.01
N TYR A 140 -8.71 14.78 3.89
CA TYR A 140 -8.73 15.21 5.28
C TYR A 140 -7.40 14.98 6.00
N LEU A 141 -6.85 13.76 5.91
CA LEU A 141 -5.57 13.43 6.54
C LEU A 141 -4.38 14.20 5.96
N LEU A 142 -4.45 14.56 4.68
CA LEU A 142 -3.43 15.40 4.05
C LEU A 142 -3.51 16.85 4.57
N SER A 143 -4.72 17.40 4.71
CA SER A 143 -4.94 18.77 5.19
C SER A 143 -4.38 19.00 6.60
N ILE A 144 -4.55 18.02 7.49
CA ILE A 144 -4.08 18.12 8.89
C ILE A 144 -2.66 17.56 9.13
N ALA A 145 -2.01 16.97 8.12
CA ALA A 145 -0.72 16.29 8.28
C ALA A 145 0.41 17.20 8.80
N GLY A 146 0.26 18.52 8.71
CA GLY A 146 1.20 19.52 9.23
C GLY A 146 1.11 19.79 10.72
N GLU A 147 -0.03 19.49 11.28
CA GLU A 147 -0.40 19.87 12.66
C GLU A 147 -0.28 18.72 13.65
N ILE A 148 -0.12 17.49 13.13
CA ILE A 148 -0.16 16.27 13.95
C ILE A 148 1.24 15.75 14.23
N HIS A 149 1.50 15.45 15.51
CA HIS A 149 2.72 14.81 15.96
C HIS A 149 2.41 13.45 16.59
N MET A 150 2.34 12.41 15.77
CA MET A 150 2.05 11.05 16.23
C MET A 150 3.33 10.31 16.65
N PRO A 151 3.24 9.34 17.59
CA PRO A 151 4.38 8.50 17.98
C PRO A 151 4.94 7.68 16.79
N ARG A 152 4.06 7.30 15.87
CA ARG A 152 4.39 6.46 14.70
C ARG A 152 3.36 6.65 13.58
N LYS A 153 3.63 6.04 12.40
CA LYS A 153 2.71 6.01 11.25
C LYS A 153 1.35 5.42 11.60
N LEU A 154 0.30 5.99 10.99
CA LEU A 154 -1.07 5.52 11.01
C LEU A 154 -1.47 5.01 9.62
N LYS A 155 -2.12 3.86 9.53
CA LYS A 155 -2.64 3.25 8.30
C LYS A 155 -4.14 3.04 8.42
N VAL A 156 -4.89 3.59 7.48
CA VAL A 156 -6.35 3.43 7.39
C VAL A 156 -6.69 2.67 6.11
N ALA A 157 -7.65 1.78 6.19
CA ALA A 157 -8.13 1.00 5.06
C ALA A 157 -9.67 0.90 5.05
N PHE A 158 -10.23 0.92 3.85
CA PHE A 158 -11.65 0.76 3.59
C PHE A 158 -11.88 -0.52 2.77
N CYS A 159 -12.65 -1.45 3.33
CA CYS A 159 -13.09 -2.68 2.69
C CYS A 159 -14.52 -2.52 2.20
N ASN A 160 -14.81 -2.94 0.97
CA ASN A 160 -16.15 -2.85 0.38
C ASN A 160 -17.12 -3.97 0.80
N GLY A 161 -16.68 -4.87 1.68
CA GLY A 161 -17.51 -5.95 2.23
C GLY A 161 -17.54 -7.23 1.38
N ALA A 162 -17.08 -7.22 0.12
CA ALA A 162 -17.06 -8.42 -0.72
C ALA A 162 -15.93 -9.39 -0.33
N ASP A 163 -14.75 -8.84 -0.06
CA ASP A 163 -13.59 -9.56 0.48
C ASP A 163 -12.75 -8.58 1.32
N ASP A 164 -11.84 -9.10 2.16
CA ASP A 164 -10.93 -8.25 2.95
C ASP A 164 -9.53 -8.18 2.32
N SER A 165 -9.44 -7.88 1.03
CA SER A 165 -8.17 -7.75 0.29
C SER A 165 -7.23 -6.70 0.90
N VAL A 166 -7.76 -5.68 1.58
CA VAL A 166 -7.00 -4.64 2.28
C VAL A 166 -6.51 -5.07 3.66
N HIS A 167 -6.92 -6.25 4.15
CA HIS A 167 -6.64 -6.74 5.51
C HIS A 167 -7.05 -5.73 6.59
N SER A 168 -8.30 -5.26 6.54
CA SER A 168 -8.85 -4.24 7.43
C SER A 168 -8.66 -4.59 8.90
N ALA A 169 -8.83 -5.86 9.27
CA ALA A 169 -8.62 -6.37 10.62
C ALA A 169 -7.17 -6.23 11.14
N PHE A 170 -6.19 -6.02 10.28
CA PHE A 170 -4.77 -5.84 10.63
C PHE A 170 -4.22 -4.45 10.30
N ARG A 171 -5.09 -3.44 10.25
CA ARG A 171 -4.69 -2.03 10.08
C ARG A 171 -4.79 -1.27 11.39
N ASP A 172 -4.16 -0.10 11.45
CA ASP A 172 -4.32 0.81 12.59
C ASP A 172 -5.77 1.27 12.72
N MET A 173 -6.48 1.44 11.57
CA MET A 173 -7.93 1.54 11.44
C MET A 173 -8.39 0.77 10.21
N GLY A 174 -9.40 -0.07 10.35
CA GLY A 174 -10.01 -0.81 9.26
C GLY A 174 -11.52 -0.64 9.29
N PHE A 175 -12.05 0.00 8.25
CA PHE A 175 -13.48 0.15 7.99
C PHE A 175 -13.92 -0.93 7.02
N MET A 176 -14.91 -1.72 7.39
CA MET A 176 -15.53 -2.73 6.52
C MET A 176 -16.97 -2.33 6.25
N ALA A 177 -17.34 -2.14 5.00
CA ALA A 177 -18.68 -1.75 4.59
C ALA A 177 -19.70 -2.84 4.91
N ASN A 178 -20.85 -2.43 5.44
CA ASN A 178 -22.00 -3.29 5.74
C ASN A 178 -23.13 -3.05 4.73
N PRO A 179 -23.99 -4.05 4.46
CA PRO A 179 -25.11 -3.90 3.52
C PRO A 179 -26.13 -2.81 3.89
N ASP A 180 -26.16 -2.37 5.15
CA ASP A 180 -27.04 -1.30 5.65
C ASP A 180 -26.48 0.12 5.43
N GLY A 181 -25.34 0.26 4.72
CA GLY A 181 -24.71 1.56 4.45
C GLY A 181 -23.79 2.06 5.57
N THR A 182 -23.58 1.29 6.62
CA THR A 182 -22.66 1.60 7.73
C THR A 182 -21.31 0.91 7.56
N PHE A 183 -20.39 1.17 8.49
CA PHE A 183 -19.12 0.47 8.56
C PHE A 183 -18.92 -0.25 9.88
N THR A 184 -18.42 -1.47 9.84
CA THR A 184 -17.79 -2.11 10.99
C THR A 184 -16.37 -1.59 11.13
N LEU A 185 -15.99 -1.07 12.31
CA LEU A 185 -14.69 -0.48 12.59
C LEU A 185 -13.87 -1.32 13.57
N ARG A 186 -12.63 -1.63 13.14
CA ARG A 186 -11.58 -2.16 14.01
C ARG A 186 -10.42 -1.17 14.12
N ILE A 187 -9.83 -1.05 15.31
CA ILE A 187 -8.71 -0.14 15.55
C ILE A 187 -7.50 -0.86 16.16
N ALA A 188 -6.34 -0.22 16.06
CA ALA A 188 -5.09 -0.67 16.67
C ALA A 188 -4.65 -2.09 16.27
N GLY A 189 -4.95 -2.53 15.04
CA GLY A 189 -4.38 -3.73 14.45
C GLY A 189 -3.02 -3.50 13.80
N GLY A 190 -2.34 -4.56 13.41
CA GLY A 190 -1.12 -4.46 12.62
C GLY A 190 -0.29 -5.72 12.55
N LEU A 191 0.43 -5.84 11.44
CA LEU A 191 1.43 -6.89 11.17
C LEU A 191 2.83 -6.41 11.55
N GLY A 192 3.79 -7.34 11.57
CA GLY A 192 5.18 -7.13 11.97
C GLY A 192 5.45 -7.61 13.38
N GLY A 193 6.54 -7.17 14.01
CA GLY A 193 6.86 -7.57 15.38
C GLY A 193 5.74 -7.21 16.36
N GLY A 194 5.27 -8.18 17.15
CA GLY A 194 4.11 -8.03 18.04
C GLY A 194 2.81 -7.79 17.27
N TYR A 195 2.55 -8.56 16.21
CA TYR A 195 1.32 -8.46 15.41
C TYR A 195 0.07 -8.70 16.27
N LYS A 196 -0.98 -7.95 15.97
CA LYS A 196 -2.28 -8.06 16.63
C LYS A 196 -3.42 -7.80 15.66
N MET A 197 -4.53 -8.51 15.86
CA MET A 197 -5.79 -8.14 15.23
C MET A 197 -6.32 -6.86 15.85
N GLY A 198 -7.01 -6.05 15.06
CA GLY A 198 -7.66 -4.83 15.53
C GLY A 198 -8.80 -5.13 16.49
N VAL A 199 -8.95 -4.26 17.49
CA VAL A 199 -10.07 -4.30 18.43
C VAL A 199 -11.33 -3.82 17.74
N LEU A 200 -12.41 -4.60 17.81
CA LEU A 200 -13.72 -4.19 17.33
C LEU A 200 -14.29 -3.13 18.26
N VAL A 201 -14.57 -1.95 17.74
CA VAL A 201 -15.05 -0.82 18.54
C VAL A 201 -16.48 -0.40 18.21
N ASP A 202 -16.89 -0.56 16.96
CA ASP A 202 -18.24 -0.22 16.50
C ASP A 202 -18.59 -1.07 15.27
N GLU A 203 -19.82 -1.57 15.19
CA GLU A 203 -20.31 -2.38 14.07
C GLU A 203 -21.20 -1.58 13.11
N HIS A 204 -21.61 -0.35 13.49
CA HIS A 204 -22.56 0.46 12.72
C HIS A 204 -22.13 1.94 12.64
N VAL A 205 -20.84 2.21 12.36
CA VAL A 205 -20.35 3.56 12.13
C VAL A 205 -21.07 4.16 10.92
N GLN A 206 -21.77 5.26 11.10
CA GLN A 206 -22.44 5.96 10.00
C GLN A 206 -21.39 6.45 9.01
N ALA A 207 -21.64 6.22 7.71
CA ALA A 207 -20.69 6.58 6.66
C ALA A 207 -20.40 8.10 6.62
N THR A 208 -21.36 8.91 7.04
CA THR A 208 -21.23 10.37 7.19
C THR A 208 -20.32 10.79 8.33
N GLU A 209 -20.02 9.89 9.28
CA GLU A 209 -19.29 10.19 10.51
C GLU A 209 -17.83 9.68 10.53
N ILE A 210 -17.37 9.01 9.49
CA ILE A 210 -16.05 8.34 9.48
C ILE A 210 -14.88 9.28 9.82
N LEU A 211 -14.97 10.58 9.49
CA LEU A 211 -13.91 11.55 9.78
C LEU A 211 -13.79 11.85 11.27
N TYR A 212 -14.90 11.80 12.03
CA TYR A 212 -14.85 11.92 13.50
C TYR A 212 -14.08 10.76 14.11
N TYR A 213 -14.31 9.53 13.63
CA TYR A 213 -13.60 8.34 14.09
C TYR A 213 -12.12 8.37 13.71
N ILE A 214 -11.78 8.85 12.50
CA ILE A 214 -10.38 9.01 12.07
C ILE A 214 -9.66 10.04 12.95
N ARG A 215 -10.30 11.18 13.23
CA ARG A 215 -9.74 12.20 14.11
C ARG A 215 -9.58 11.69 15.54
N ALA A 216 -10.59 11.00 16.07
CA ALA A 216 -10.54 10.38 17.40
C ALA A 216 -9.38 9.39 17.53
N MET A 217 -9.09 8.61 16.49
CA MET A 217 -7.94 7.70 16.49
C MET A 217 -6.61 8.43 16.56
N ILE A 218 -6.47 9.56 15.88
CA ILE A 218 -5.28 10.40 15.96
C ILE A 218 -5.11 10.93 17.38
N GLU A 219 -6.18 11.48 17.98
CA GLU A 219 -6.16 11.99 19.36
C GLU A 219 -5.79 10.87 20.35
N THR A 220 -6.43 9.71 20.26
CA THR A 220 -6.14 8.55 21.11
C THR A 220 -4.69 8.11 20.96
N PHE A 221 -4.18 8.08 19.73
CA PHE A 221 -2.80 7.68 19.47
C PHE A 221 -1.79 8.71 19.98
N CYS A 222 -2.08 10.00 19.86
CA CYS A 222 -1.23 11.04 20.41
C CYS A 222 -1.21 11.04 21.94
N GLN A 223 -2.33 10.74 22.59
CA GLN A 223 -2.48 10.71 24.06
C GLN A 223 -1.85 9.47 24.70
N HIS A 224 -1.99 8.30 24.07
CA HIS A 224 -1.66 7.00 24.67
C HIS A 224 -0.55 6.23 23.96
N GLY A 225 -0.07 6.71 22.83
CA GLY A 225 1.00 6.05 22.08
C GLY A 225 2.38 6.28 22.71
N ASN A 226 3.31 5.38 22.43
CA ASN A 226 4.65 5.41 23.01
C ASN A 226 5.60 6.24 22.13
N TYR A 227 6.06 7.38 22.64
CA TYR A 227 7.02 8.25 21.97
C TYR A 227 8.49 7.87 22.26
N GLU A 228 8.74 7.19 23.36
CA GLU A 228 10.09 6.89 23.83
C GLU A 228 10.64 5.62 23.18
N ASN A 229 9.88 4.53 23.18
CA ASN A 229 10.29 3.25 22.62
C ASN A 229 9.74 3.06 21.21
N ARG A 230 10.57 3.36 20.22
CA ARG A 230 10.19 3.25 18.81
C ARG A 230 9.80 1.84 18.35
N ALA A 231 10.27 0.81 19.00
CA ALA A 231 9.89 -0.58 18.71
C ALA A 231 8.46 -0.90 19.16
N LYS A 232 7.97 -0.18 20.19
CA LYS A 232 6.61 -0.29 20.74
C LYS A 232 5.71 0.92 20.42
N ALA A 233 6.08 1.75 19.46
CA ALA A 233 5.39 2.99 19.13
C ALA A 233 4.18 2.82 18.20
N ARG A 234 3.88 1.61 17.69
CA ARG A 234 2.70 1.39 16.81
C ARG A 234 1.42 1.29 17.62
N THR A 235 0.31 1.67 17.01
CA THR A 235 -1.04 1.67 17.62
C THR A 235 -1.39 0.37 18.33
N ARG A 236 -1.02 -0.78 17.74
CA ARG A 236 -1.31 -2.11 18.31
C ARG A 236 -0.72 -2.37 19.69
N PHE A 237 0.32 -1.63 20.07
CA PHE A 237 0.89 -1.74 21.40
C PHE A 237 0.05 -1.03 22.47
N MET A 238 -0.88 -0.15 22.08
CA MET A 238 -1.86 0.41 23.03
C MET A 238 -2.79 -0.68 23.58
N GLN A 239 -2.99 -1.80 22.87
CA GLN A 239 -3.69 -2.97 23.42
C GLN A 239 -2.94 -3.61 24.60
N GLU A 240 -1.61 -3.43 24.70
CA GLU A 240 -0.82 -3.93 25.82
C GLU A 240 -0.82 -2.93 27.00
N THR A 241 -0.76 -1.63 26.70
CA THR A 241 -0.65 -0.60 27.73
C THR A 241 -1.98 -0.22 28.36
N LEU A 242 -3.08 -0.23 27.60
CA LEU A 242 -4.43 0.12 28.08
C LEU A 242 -5.33 -1.10 28.32
N GLY A 243 -4.94 -2.27 27.81
CA GLY A 243 -5.89 -3.37 27.64
C GLY A 243 -6.89 -3.11 26.53
N VAL A 244 -7.67 -4.13 26.15
CA VAL A 244 -8.67 -4.03 25.08
C VAL A 244 -9.79 -3.05 25.47
N ASP A 245 -10.35 -3.21 26.67
CA ASP A 245 -11.47 -2.39 27.15
C ASP A 245 -11.03 -0.93 27.41
N GLY A 246 -9.87 -0.72 28.00
CA GLY A 246 -9.33 0.63 28.22
C GLY A 246 -9.06 1.38 26.91
N LEU A 247 -8.53 0.67 25.89
CA LEU A 247 -8.34 1.24 24.55
C LEU A 247 -9.67 1.60 23.91
N LYS A 248 -10.68 0.71 23.99
CA LYS A 248 -12.02 0.97 23.45
C LYS A 248 -12.67 2.17 24.11
N THR A 249 -12.61 2.26 25.45
CA THR A 249 -13.15 3.38 26.22
C THR A 249 -12.48 4.69 25.83
N ALA A 250 -11.15 4.77 25.86
CA ALA A 250 -10.41 5.99 25.52
C ALA A 250 -10.68 6.47 24.07
N PHE A 251 -10.82 5.51 23.15
CA PHE A 251 -11.15 5.82 21.76
C PHE A 251 -12.57 6.38 21.63
N LEU A 252 -13.57 5.73 22.22
CA LEU A 252 -14.97 6.16 22.12
C LEU A 252 -15.22 7.50 22.82
N GLU A 253 -14.53 7.78 23.93
CA GLU A 253 -14.53 9.11 24.57
C GLU A 253 -14.01 10.19 23.62
N ASN A 254 -12.94 9.89 22.86
CA ASN A 254 -12.44 10.83 21.86
C ASN A 254 -13.38 10.96 20.66
N VAL A 255 -14.07 9.89 20.24
CA VAL A 255 -15.13 9.99 19.22
C VAL A 255 -16.22 10.96 19.66
N GLN A 256 -16.71 10.80 20.91
CA GLN A 256 -17.72 11.69 21.47
C GLN A 256 -17.26 13.15 21.48
N LYS A 257 -16.04 13.43 21.97
CA LYS A 257 -15.45 14.76 21.96
C LYS A 257 -15.35 15.36 20.55
N MET A 258 -15.02 14.55 19.54
CA MET A 258 -14.95 15.04 18.17
C MET A 258 -16.35 15.34 17.58
N LYS A 259 -17.34 14.50 17.88
CA LYS A 259 -18.74 14.76 17.49
C LYS A 259 -19.30 16.03 18.14
N GLU A 260 -18.99 16.27 19.42
CA GLU A 260 -19.37 17.50 20.13
C GLU A 260 -18.75 18.76 19.51
N LYS A 261 -17.51 18.68 18.99
CA LYS A 261 -16.86 19.77 18.27
C LYS A 261 -17.51 20.04 16.90
N GLY A 262 -18.07 19.03 16.27
CA GLY A 262 -18.68 19.13 14.94
C GLY A 262 -17.71 19.42 13.81
N GLY A 263 -18.25 19.64 12.61
CA GLY A 263 -17.51 20.12 11.45
C GLY A 263 -16.75 19.04 10.67
N LEU A 264 -16.99 17.76 10.95
CA LEU A 264 -16.39 16.62 10.25
C LEU A 264 -17.45 15.70 9.62
N ASP A 265 -18.67 16.19 9.44
CA ASP A 265 -19.71 15.46 8.72
C ASP A 265 -19.31 15.33 7.25
N LEU A 266 -19.43 14.10 6.73
CA LEU A 266 -19.03 13.77 5.38
C LEU A 266 -20.25 13.45 4.50
N HIS A 267 -20.35 14.16 3.39
CA HIS A 267 -21.30 13.85 2.33
C HIS A 267 -20.51 13.54 1.06
N VAL A 268 -20.69 12.34 0.53
CA VAL A 268 -20.02 11.89 -0.69
C VAL A 268 -21.05 11.73 -1.80
N GLU A 269 -20.62 12.01 -3.03
CA GLU A 269 -21.41 11.73 -4.22
C GLU A 269 -21.05 10.33 -4.74
N GLU A 270 -22.06 9.48 -4.91
CA GLU A 270 -21.89 8.18 -5.55
C GLU A 270 -21.66 8.35 -7.05
N LYS A 271 -20.57 7.81 -7.56
CA LYS A 271 -20.29 7.76 -8.99
C LYS A 271 -20.88 6.50 -9.60
N THR A 272 -21.84 6.64 -10.48
CA THR A 272 -22.43 5.53 -11.21
C THR A 272 -21.64 5.27 -12.48
N VAL A 273 -21.27 4.02 -12.74
CA VAL A 273 -20.69 3.59 -14.02
C VAL A 273 -21.79 3.59 -15.08
N THR A 274 -21.67 4.48 -16.05
CA THR A 274 -22.67 4.66 -17.13
C THR A 274 -22.31 3.91 -18.41
N LYS A 275 -21.07 3.43 -18.52
CA LYS A 275 -20.58 2.66 -19.67
C LYS A 275 -21.39 1.39 -19.86
N LYS A 276 -21.81 1.15 -21.10
CA LYS A 276 -22.53 -0.08 -21.48
C LYS A 276 -21.54 -1.19 -21.76
N GLY A 277 -21.75 -2.33 -21.13
CA GLY A 277 -20.99 -3.53 -21.38
C GLY A 277 -21.36 -4.20 -22.68
N SER A 278 -20.43 -4.97 -23.26
CA SER A 278 -20.66 -5.77 -24.47
C SER A 278 -19.71 -6.95 -24.56
N GLY A 279 -20.19 -8.02 -25.22
CA GLY A 279 -19.44 -9.24 -25.46
C GLY A 279 -19.25 -10.11 -24.22
N GLU A 280 -18.63 -11.27 -24.43
CA GLU A 280 -18.27 -12.21 -23.37
C GLU A 280 -16.78 -12.56 -23.46
N ILE A 281 -16.14 -12.69 -22.32
CA ILE A 281 -14.75 -13.11 -22.18
C ILE A 281 -14.58 -13.98 -20.95
N SER A 282 -13.82 -15.07 -21.10
CA SER A 282 -13.38 -15.93 -20.01
C SER A 282 -11.86 -16.04 -20.05
N ASP A 283 -11.20 -15.49 -19.05
CA ASP A 283 -9.76 -15.57 -18.84
C ASP A 283 -9.48 -15.51 -17.33
N LYS A 284 -8.45 -16.21 -16.87
CA LYS A 284 -8.10 -16.25 -15.43
C LYS A 284 -7.67 -14.91 -14.85
N ARG A 285 -7.27 -13.95 -15.68
CA ARG A 285 -6.94 -12.57 -15.30
C ARG A 285 -8.13 -11.61 -15.45
N VAL A 286 -9.31 -12.11 -15.84
CA VAL A 286 -10.51 -11.28 -16.06
C VAL A 286 -11.58 -11.60 -15.02
N ILE A 287 -12.13 -10.56 -14.41
CA ILE A 287 -13.19 -10.64 -13.41
C ILE A 287 -14.41 -9.91 -13.95
N ALA A 288 -15.56 -10.58 -14.01
CA ALA A 288 -16.82 -9.95 -14.39
C ALA A 288 -17.28 -8.98 -13.31
N GLN A 289 -17.55 -7.73 -13.66
CA GLN A 289 -18.05 -6.69 -12.78
C GLN A 289 -19.54 -6.90 -12.42
N LYS A 290 -20.03 -6.14 -11.42
CA LYS A 290 -21.48 -6.10 -11.12
C LYS A 290 -22.29 -5.46 -12.25
N GLN A 291 -21.68 -4.58 -13.04
CA GLN A 291 -22.27 -4.01 -14.24
C GLN A 291 -22.23 -5.04 -15.38
N PRO A 292 -23.40 -5.41 -15.96
CA PRO A 292 -23.47 -6.46 -16.97
C PRO A 292 -22.59 -6.17 -18.20
N GLY A 293 -21.79 -7.18 -18.63
CA GLY A 293 -20.94 -7.07 -19.80
C GLY A 293 -19.71 -6.17 -19.64
N LEU A 294 -19.43 -5.71 -18.41
CA LEU A 294 -18.19 -5.04 -18.04
C LEU A 294 -17.28 -5.96 -17.23
N TYR A 295 -15.99 -5.76 -17.38
CA TYR A 295 -14.94 -6.59 -16.83
C TYR A 295 -13.81 -5.78 -16.22
N ALA A 296 -13.10 -6.38 -15.27
CA ALA A 296 -11.82 -5.93 -14.75
C ALA A 296 -10.74 -6.90 -15.21
N ALA A 297 -9.63 -6.40 -15.76
CA ALA A 297 -8.45 -7.20 -16.09
C ALA A 297 -7.33 -6.97 -15.08
N ALA A 298 -6.70 -8.05 -14.61
CA ALA A 298 -5.61 -8.02 -13.66
C ALA A 298 -4.24 -8.04 -14.35
N TYR A 299 -3.38 -7.11 -13.99
CA TYR A 299 -1.97 -7.10 -14.33
C TYR A 299 -1.12 -7.16 -13.07
N HIS A 300 -0.38 -8.23 -12.88
CA HIS A 300 0.54 -8.37 -11.76
C HIS A 300 1.98 -8.44 -12.28
N PRO A 301 2.75 -7.35 -12.21
CA PRO A 301 4.19 -7.40 -12.52
C PRO A 301 4.88 -8.29 -11.49
N ILE A 302 5.70 -9.24 -11.95
CA ILE A 302 6.35 -10.23 -11.08
C ILE A 302 7.10 -9.54 -9.93
N GLY A 303 6.76 -9.93 -8.70
CA GLY A 303 7.29 -9.30 -7.49
C GLY A 303 6.92 -7.83 -7.32
N GLY A 304 5.87 -7.35 -7.98
CA GLY A 304 5.39 -5.96 -7.91
C GLY A 304 6.36 -4.93 -8.51
N CYS A 305 7.36 -5.35 -9.27
CA CYS A 305 8.31 -4.45 -9.93
C CYS A 305 7.77 -4.07 -11.32
N LEU A 306 7.26 -2.85 -11.44
CA LEU A 306 6.67 -2.35 -12.67
C LEU A 306 7.78 -2.06 -13.70
N PRO A 307 7.75 -2.67 -14.90
CA PRO A 307 8.71 -2.38 -15.97
C PRO A 307 8.70 -0.90 -16.37
N ALA A 308 9.85 -0.36 -16.74
CA ALA A 308 10.00 1.06 -17.05
C ALA A 308 9.06 1.55 -18.19
N GLY A 309 8.82 0.73 -19.21
CA GLY A 309 7.90 1.06 -20.30
C GLY A 309 6.40 0.98 -19.95
N LYS A 310 6.06 0.30 -18.86
CA LYS A 310 4.66 -0.02 -18.53
C LYS A 310 3.77 1.19 -18.23
N PRO A 311 4.22 2.25 -17.55
CA PRO A 311 3.38 3.45 -17.38
C PRO A 311 2.89 4.06 -18.69
N ALA A 312 3.75 4.11 -19.72
CA ALA A 312 3.38 4.62 -21.04
C ALA A 312 2.36 3.72 -21.75
N GLU A 313 2.51 2.40 -21.62
CA GLU A 313 1.56 1.43 -22.19
C GLU A 313 0.19 1.53 -21.51
N LEU A 314 0.15 1.62 -20.17
CA LEU A 314 -1.09 1.80 -19.42
C LEU A 314 -1.74 3.15 -19.73
N LEU A 315 -0.95 4.22 -19.88
CA LEU A 315 -1.45 5.53 -20.29
C LEU A 315 -2.11 5.49 -21.66
N ALA A 316 -1.48 4.81 -22.61
CA ALA A 316 -2.05 4.64 -23.96
C ALA A 316 -3.40 3.90 -23.91
N LEU A 317 -3.50 2.85 -23.09
CA LEU A 317 -4.75 2.12 -22.88
C LEU A 317 -5.86 3.01 -22.29
N LEU A 318 -5.54 3.83 -21.25
CA LEU A 318 -6.55 4.72 -20.66
C LEU A 318 -7.02 5.80 -21.64
N LYS A 319 -6.13 6.32 -22.50
CA LYS A 319 -6.48 7.28 -23.56
C LYS A 319 -7.31 6.67 -24.68
N GLU A 320 -7.13 5.36 -24.96
CA GLU A 320 -7.88 4.65 -25.98
C GLU A 320 -9.24 4.14 -25.51
N ILE A 321 -9.34 3.75 -24.23
CA ILE A 321 -10.50 3.08 -23.66
C ILE A 321 -11.28 4.03 -22.76
N PRO A 322 -12.41 4.60 -23.22
CA PRO A 322 -13.21 5.52 -22.40
C PRO A 322 -13.67 4.89 -21.09
N ASP A 323 -13.68 5.67 -20.01
CA ASP A 323 -14.10 5.30 -18.66
C ASP A 323 -13.28 4.18 -18.00
N ALA A 324 -12.19 3.71 -18.63
CA ALA A 324 -11.28 2.78 -17.98
C ALA A 324 -10.54 3.45 -16.82
N GLU A 325 -10.34 2.71 -15.73
CA GLU A 325 -9.54 3.14 -14.57
C GLU A 325 -8.48 2.09 -14.25
N CYS A 326 -7.28 2.55 -13.86
CA CYS A 326 -6.23 1.70 -13.31
C CYS A 326 -6.15 1.85 -11.80
N ARG A 327 -6.18 0.75 -11.05
CA ARG A 327 -6.14 0.74 -9.58
C ARG A 327 -5.13 -0.27 -9.04
N ILE A 328 -4.20 0.18 -8.21
CA ILE A 328 -3.22 -0.67 -7.52
C ILE A 328 -3.91 -1.38 -6.35
N ALA A 329 -3.72 -2.67 -6.24
CA ALA A 329 -4.21 -3.49 -5.14
C ALA A 329 -3.13 -3.76 -4.07
N PRO A 330 -3.52 -4.09 -2.81
CA PRO A 330 -2.57 -4.39 -1.74
C PRO A 330 -1.65 -5.59 -2.01
N HIS A 331 -2.01 -6.46 -2.93
CA HIS A 331 -1.18 -7.59 -3.37
C HIS A 331 -0.35 -7.27 -4.63
N GLU A 332 -0.07 -5.96 -4.86
CA GLU A 332 0.84 -5.48 -5.92
C GLU A 332 0.37 -5.78 -7.34
N THR A 333 -0.93 -5.93 -7.53
CA THR A 333 -1.60 -6.07 -8.82
C THR A 333 -2.19 -4.73 -9.24
N ILE A 334 -2.23 -4.42 -10.52
CA ILE A 334 -2.99 -3.33 -11.10
C ILE A 334 -4.25 -3.94 -11.72
N TYR A 335 -5.42 -3.48 -11.31
CA TYR A 335 -6.67 -3.76 -11.99
C TYR A 335 -6.99 -2.63 -12.96
N ILE A 336 -7.31 -2.99 -14.20
CA ILE A 336 -7.88 -2.10 -15.20
C ILE A 336 -9.36 -2.44 -15.28
N ILE A 337 -10.23 -1.53 -14.90
CA ILE A 337 -11.67 -1.74 -14.75
C ILE A 337 -12.47 -1.03 -15.82
N ASN A 338 -13.77 -1.33 -15.88
CA ASN A 338 -14.75 -0.77 -16.83
C ASN A 338 -14.44 -1.13 -18.30
N LEU A 339 -14.08 -2.38 -18.53
CA LEU A 339 -13.72 -2.88 -19.85
C LEU A 339 -14.88 -3.71 -20.46
N THR A 340 -15.20 -3.49 -21.73
CA THR A 340 -15.95 -4.45 -22.53
C THR A 340 -15.10 -5.71 -22.80
N ALA A 341 -15.67 -6.79 -23.33
CA ALA A 341 -14.92 -8.00 -23.61
C ALA A 341 -13.76 -7.78 -24.58
N ASP A 342 -13.94 -6.95 -25.63
CA ASP A 342 -12.88 -6.68 -26.60
C ASP A 342 -11.79 -5.76 -26.05
N GLU A 343 -12.16 -4.78 -25.21
CA GLU A 343 -11.20 -3.95 -24.49
C GLU A 343 -10.39 -4.78 -23.48
N ALA A 344 -11.02 -5.73 -22.79
CA ALA A 344 -10.31 -6.64 -21.89
C ALA A 344 -9.27 -7.50 -22.66
N LYS A 345 -9.58 -7.97 -23.87
CA LYS A 345 -8.59 -8.68 -24.73
C LYS A 345 -7.39 -7.79 -25.07
N LYS A 346 -7.61 -6.51 -25.38
CA LYS A 346 -6.53 -5.54 -25.63
C LYS A 346 -5.65 -5.36 -24.40
N VAL A 347 -6.26 -5.19 -23.23
CA VAL A 347 -5.54 -5.06 -21.94
C VAL A 347 -4.73 -6.33 -21.65
N LEU A 348 -5.31 -7.52 -21.84
CA LEU A 348 -4.60 -8.79 -21.63
C LEU A 348 -3.36 -8.90 -22.55
N ALA A 349 -3.46 -8.48 -23.81
CA ALA A 349 -2.35 -8.47 -24.75
C ALA A 349 -1.23 -7.50 -24.31
N ALA A 350 -1.58 -6.26 -23.94
CA ALA A 350 -0.63 -5.24 -23.50
C ALA A 350 0.03 -5.56 -22.14
N THR A 351 -0.55 -6.47 -21.37
CA THR A 351 -0.07 -6.88 -20.04
C THR A 351 0.37 -8.36 -19.99
N ALA A 352 0.73 -8.94 -21.14
CA ALA A 352 1.16 -10.34 -21.24
C ALA A 352 2.49 -10.65 -20.55
N ASP A 353 3.29 -9.61 -20.26
CA ASP A 353 4.55 -9.69 -19.51
C ASP A 353 4.38 -9.92 -17.99
N GLY A 354 3.17 -9.79 -17.48
CA GLY A 354 2.83 -10.04 -16.06
C GLY A 354 2.65 -11.52 -15.72
N ALA A 355 2.25 -11.77 -14.47
CA ALA A 355 1.96 -13.10 -13.95
C ALA A 355 0.90 -13.84 -14.79
N GLN A 356 1.19 -15.10 -15.11
CA GLN A 356 0.32 -15.98 -15.87
C GLN A 356 -0.24 -17.14 -15.04
N THR A 357 0.25 -17.34 -13.82
CA THR A 357 -0.22 -18.39 -12.90
C THR A 357 -0.54 -17.83 -11.52
N ALA A 358 -1.31 -18.59 -10.73
CA ALA A 358 -1.61 -18.24 -9.33
C ALA A 358 -0.32 -18.06 -8.50
N PHE A 359 0.69 -18.91 -8.72
CA PHE A 359 1.97 -18.81 -8.03
C PHE A 359 2.75 -17.54 -8.39
N GLU A 360 2.72 -17.12 -9.65
CA GLU A 360 3.40 -15.91 -10.11
C GLU A 360 2.79 -14.61 -9.54
N ASN A 361 1.53 -14.65 -9.06
CA ASN A 361 0.92 -13.55 -8.30
C ASN A 361 1.46 -13.42 -6.86
N SER A 362 2.60 -14.05 -6.57
CA SER A 362 3.28 -13.97 -5.29
C SER A 362 3.84 -12.58 -5.02
N VAL A 363 3.84 -12.19 -3.75
CA VAL A 363 4.23 -10.84 -3.30
C VAL A 363 5.56 -10.87 -2.58
N ALA A 364 6.49 -10.02 -2.98
CA ALA A 364 7.77 -9.85 -2.30
C ALA A 364 8.07 -8.38 -2.00
N CYS A 365 8.53 -8.07 -0.78
CA CYS A 365 9.00 -6.72 -0.50
C CYS A 365 10.28 -6.42 -1.31
N ILE A 366 10.73 -5.16 -1.32
CA ILE A 366 11.91 -4.75 -2.12
C ILE A 366 13.23 -5.46 -1.71
N GLY A 367 13.29 -6.01 -0.49
CA GLY A 367 14.41 -6.82 -0.04
C GLY A 367 15.67 -6.08 0.37
N ALA A 368 16.68 -6.87 0.79
CA ALA A 368 17.94 -6.38 1.35
C ALA A 368 18.88 -5.78 0.30
N SER A 369 18.70 -6.05 -0.97
CA SER A 369 19.49 -5.42 -2.04
C SER A 369 19.31 -3.89 -2.07
N ILE A 370 18.14 -3.39 -1.63
CA ILE A 370 17.79 -1.97 -1.67
C ILE A 370 17.45 -1.43 -0.28
N CYS A 371 16.63 -2.16 0.50
CA CYS A 371 16.12 -1.68 1.78
C CYS A 371 17.18 -1.72 2.88
N GLN A 372 17.38 -0.59 3.59
CA GLN A 372 18.30 -0.52 4.74
C GLN A 372 17.94 -1.48 5.89
N GLN A 373 16.65 -1.80 6.05
CA GLN A 373 16.13 -2.68 7.11
C GLN A 373 16.05 -4.15 6.67
N GLY A 374 16.25 -4.42 5.37
CA GLY A 374 16.20 -5.78 4.83
C GLY A 374 17.32 -6.67 5.39
N VAL A 375 16.98 -7.88 5.78
CA VAL A 375 17.94 -8.92 6.24
C VAL A 375 18.25 -9.89 5.10
N ARG A 376 17.26 -10.19 4.25
CA ARG A 376 17.39 -11.08 3.09
C ARG A 376 16.84 -10.39 1.83
N ASP A 377 17.32 -10.80 0.67
CA ASP A 377 16.82 -10.34 -0.62
C ASP A 377 15.57 -11.15 -1.01
N SER A 378 14.41 -10.62 -0.66
CA SER A 378 13.10 -11.21 -0.98
C SER A 378 12.78 -11.21 -2.46
N GLN A 379 13.28 -10.24 -3.23
CA GLN A 379 13.07 -10.17 -4.67
C GLN A 379 13.86 -11.26 -5.40
N ALA A 380 15.12 -11.51 -5.01
CA ALA A 380 15.93 -12.60 -5.56
C ALA A 380 15.31 -13.95 -5.21
N ALA A 381 14.85 -14.14 -3.96
CA ALA A 381 14.19 -15.36 -3.53
C ALA A 381 12.92 -15.65 -4.35
N LEU A 382 12.06 -14.64 -4.58
CA LEU A 382 10.86 -14.81 -5.40
C LEU A 382 11.20 -15.15 -6.85
N ARG A 383 12.15 -14.42 -7.46
CA ARG A 383 12.55 -14.71 -8.85
C ARG A 383 13.08 -16.15 -9.01
N ALA A 384 13.89 -16.61 -8.06
CA ALA A 384 14.39 -17.98 -8.06
C ALA A 384 13.25 -19.00 -7.91
N ALA A 385 12.28 -18.76 -7.03
CA ALA A 385 11.13 -19.63 -6.84
C ALA A 385 10.24 -19.70 -8.11
N VAL A 386 9.96 -18.56 -8.75
CA VAL A 386 9.19 -18.51 -10.00
C VAL A 386 9.93 -19.23 -11.12
N ALA A 387 11.25 -19.04 -11.25
CA ALA A 387 12.07 -19.73 -12.26
C ALA A 387 12.02 -21.24 -12.05
N ALA A 388 12.20 -21.72 -10.81
CA ALA A 388 12.16 -23.15 -10.48
C ALA A 388 10.78 -23.77 -10.76
N VAL A 389 9.68 -23.06 -10.47
CA VAL A 389 8.32 -23.54 -10.76
C VAL A 389 8.08 -23.65 -12.27
N ARG A 390 8.56 -22.67 -13.04
CA ARG A 390 8.49 -22.69 -14.51
C ARG A 390 9.30 -23.83 -15.10
N GLU A 391 10.54 -24.00 -14.66
CA GLU A 391 11.46 -25.06 -15.13
C GLU A 391 10.92 -26.47 -14.82
N ALA A 392 10.31 -26.63 -13.63
CA ALA A 392 9.70 -27.90 -13.23
C ALA A 392 8.35 -28.17 -13.93
N GLY A 393 7.82 -27.24 -14.73
CA GLY A 393 6.55 -27.38 -15.44
C GLY A 393 5.35 -27.59 -14.50
N ILE A 394 5.39 -27.01 -13.29
CA ILE A 394 4.33 -27.18 -12.30
C ILE A 394 3.05 -26.50 -12.81
N PRO A 395 1.92 -27.22 -12.90
CA PRO A 395 0.69 -26.67 -13.45
C PRO A 395 0.10 -25.56 -12.58
N ASP A 396 -0.62 -24.63 -13.22
CA ASP A 396 -1.33 -23.56 -12.53
C ASP A 396 -2.34 -24.12 -11.53
N GLY A 397 -2.41 -23.51 -10.34
CA GLY A 397 -3.26 -23.96 -9.23
C GLY A 397 -2.65 -25.06 -8.35
N ALA A 398 -1.55 -25.70 -8.74
CA ALA A 398 -0.89 -26.72 -7.90
C ALA A 398 -0.16 -26.09 -6.70
N LEU A 399 0.31 -24.86 -6.83
CA LEU A 399 0.95 -24.11 -5.75
C LEU A 399 0.19 -22.81 -5.45
N PRO A 400 -0.02 -22.49 -4.17
CA PRO A 400 -0.59 -21.20 -3.78
C PRO A 400 0.43 -20.08 -4.02
N LYS A 401 -0.05 -18.84 -4.13
CA LYS A 401 0.82 -17.67 -4.06
C LYS A 401 1.52 -17.60 -2.70
N ILE A 402 2.76 -17.10 -2.69
CA ILE A 402 3.55 -16.90 -1.49
C ILE A 402 3.78 -15.42 -1.21
N CYS A 403 3.98 -15.07 0.06
CA CYS A 403 4.33 -13.72 0.47
C CYS A 403 5.70 -13.73 1.17
N ILE A 404 6.68 -13.01 0.61
CA ILE A 404 8.07 -13.01 1.11
C ILE A 404 8.42 -11.62 1.65
N SER A 405 8.72 -11.53 2.94
CA SER A 405 9.29 -10.32 3.55
C SER A 405 10.76 -10.53 3.88
N GLY A 406 11.63 -9.63 3.44
CA GLY A 406 13.07 -9.70 3.68
C GLY A 406 13.50 -9.46 5.14
N CYS A 407 12.57 -9.17 6.06
CA CYS A 407 12.79 -8.96 7.49
C CYS A 407 11.46 -9.03 8.27
N PRO A 408 11.50 -8.96 9.63
CA PRO A 408 10.30 -9.06 10.48
C PRO A 408 9.26 -7.93 10.29
N SER A 409 9.52 -6.91 9.46
CA SER A 409 8.58 -5.78 9.25
C SER A 409 7.30 -6.14 8.51
N SER A 410 7.18 -7.35 7.96
CA SER A 410 5.99 -7.86 7.25
C SER A 410 5.47 -6.95 6.13
N CYS A 411 6.38 -6.41 5.31
CA CYS A 411 6.00 -5.47 4.25
C CYS A 411 5.18 -6.13 3.13
N SER A 412 5.33 -7.44 2.90
CA SER A 412 4.53 -8.25 1.97
C SER A 412 3.30 -8.89 2.63
N ALA A 413 2.99 -8.54 3.87
CA ALA A 413 1.92 -9.14 4.67
C ALA A 413 2.05 -10.67 4.85
N HIS A 414 3.30 -11.21 4.89
CA HIS A 414 3.56 -12.65 5.00
C HIS A 414 2.84 -13.33 6.18
N GLN A 415 2.56 -12.58 7.27
CA GLN A 415 1.86 -13.09 8.45
C GLN A 415 0.36 -13.30 8.25
N ALA A 416 -0.22 -12.68 7.20
CA ALA A 416 -1.62 -12.83 6.82
C ALA A 416 -1.79 -13.67 5.53
N ALA A 417 -0.71 -14.25 5.02
CA ALA A 417 -0.73 -15.09 3.82
C ALA A 417 -0.93 -16.56 4.18
N ALA A 418 -1.55 -17.32 3.28
CA ALA A 418 -1.65 -18.77 3.41
C ALA A 418 -0.26 -19.43 3.48
N LEU A 419 0.72 -18.88 2.73
CA LEU A 419 2.12 -19.31 2.77
C LEU A 419 3.02 -18.08 2.80
N GLY A 420 3.60 -17.79 3.96
CA GLY A 420 4.41 -16.60 4.21
C GLY A 420 5.83 -16.94 4.64
N PHE A 421 6.82 -16.20 4.08
CA PHE A 421 8.24 -16.33 4.40
C PHE A 421 8.80 -15.03 4.95
N GLN A 422 9.69 -15.18 5.95
CA GLN A 422 10.36 -14.05 6.57
C GLN A 422 11.86 -14.23 6.53
N GLY A 423 12.58 -13.25 6.02
CA GLY A 423 14.04 -13.21 6.10
C GLY A 423 14.52 -13.00 7.55
N ALA A 424 15.39 -13.88 8.00
CA ALA A 424 16.04 -13.82 9.30
C ALA A 424 17.57 -13.89 9.19
N ALA A 425 18.27 -13.29 10.15
CA ALA A 425 19.70 -13.52 10.36
C ALA A 425 19.88 -14.80 11.18
N LYS A 426 20.82 -15.65 10.76
CA LYS A 426 21.24 -16.84 11.51
C LYS A 426 22.73 -16.77 11.71
N THR A 427 23.17 -16.84 12.94
CA THR A 427 24.57 -17.05 13.28
C THR A 427 24.83 -18.56 13.20
N LEU A 428 25.63 -18.97 12.24
CA LEU A 428 26.11 -20.37 12.16
C LEU A 428 27.35 -20.48 13.02
N SER A 429 27.36 -21.39 14.00
CA SER A 429 28.58 -21.80 14.66
C SER A 429 29.37 -22.76 13.74
N LEU A 430 30.70 -22.86 13.94
CA LEU A 430 31.56 -23.80 13.17
C LEU A 430 31.07 -25.26 13.25
N ILE A 431 30.42 -25.66 14.35
CA ILE A 431 29.78 -26.97 14.52
C ILE A 431 28.67 -27.24 13.52
N HIS A 432 27.90 -26.20 13.10
CA HIS A 432 26.85 -26.35 12.12
C HIS A 432 27.33 -26.42 10.67
N ILE A 433 28.60 -26.08 10.43
CA ILE A 433 29.23 -26.15 9.09
C ILE A 433 29.74 -27.55 8.82
N SER A 434 30.03 -28.34 9.86
CA SER A 434 30.62 -29.70 9.77
C SER A 434 29.60 -30.85 9.71
N GLU A 435 28.27 -30.57 9.79
CA GLU A 435 27.23 -31.61 9.66
C GLU A 435 26.46 -31.46 8.34
N PRO A 436 26.84 -32.15 7.27
CA PRO A 436 26.17 -32.02 5.96
C PRO A 436 24.84 -32.77 5.84
N THR A 437 24.31 -33.37 6.90
CA THR A 437 23.20 -34.34 6.85
C THR A 437 21.86 -33.81 7.41
N ARG A 438 21.75 -32.55 7.82
CA ARG A 438 20.45 -31.97 8.19
C ARG A 438 19.82 -31.24 7.01
N PRO A 439 18.52 -31.44 6.73
CA PRO A 439 17.86 -30.73 5.67
C PRO A 439 18.02 -29.23 5.91
N LEU A 440 18.40 -28.50 4.87
CA LEU A 440 18.49 -27.06 4.84
C LEU A 440 17.06 -26.53 5.06
N TYR A 441 16.73 -26.14 6.27
CA TYR A 441 15.62 -25.25 6.49
C TYR A 441 15.95 -23.95 5.76
N ILE A 442 15.11 -23.55 4.82
CA ILE A 442 15.18 -22.24 4.17
C ILE A 442 14.91 -21.21 5.27
N SER A 443 15.94 -20.67 5.87
CA SER A 443 15.87 -19.63 6.91
C SER A 443 16.30 -18.27 6.35
#